data_de9ded32a5eb0f579f297c9413d8cf3a
#
_entry.id   de9ded32a5eb0f579f297c9413d8cf3a
#
_cell.length_a   1.000
_cell.length_b   1.000
_cell.length_c   1.000
_cell.angle_alpha   90.00
_cell.angle_beta   90.00
_cell.angle_gamma   90.00
#
_symmetry.space_group_name_H-M   'P 1'
#
loop_
_entity.id
_entity.type
_entity.pdbx_description
1 polymer ?
#
loop_
_entity_poly.entity_id
_entity_poly.type
_entity_poly.pdbx_seq_one_letter_code
_entity_poly.pdbx_strand_id
1 'polypeptide(L)'
;RLVQDTAQKMGYVYCPRTKRRKTGMTSTIMIMCPSLSTQYYTTLIQAITLAAEEQGLYVLTAYTNRIEEREKYYLHMAEDNDYYGIIYTYAPKAVSFLNRLYRQIPLVMINDYNPELKTELLELDSKKSGHLLARHLLSLGHREIAYVTTSLTPTELPRLRRLQGIQEEFLQQNLPGENVHILSSPVDKESTSIDGNKHYDTGFQLIMQYFQKRRQKGEKHASPAPLPPVTAFVGTNDFVAIGIIDALKKLGYTIPGDFSVCGFDNTLVSSFSGISLTTIDHAIGEKGAYAVSMLHSQRERLKDDSKKRAPLMRLEYEPQLIIRNSTGKARI
;
A
#
# COMPACT_ATOMS: atom_id res chain seq x y z
N ARG A 1 -18.41 48.85 17.35
CA ARG A 1 -19.73 49.00 17.99
C ARG A 1 -20.85 48.81 16.98
N LEU A 2 -20.98 49.67 15.94
CA LEU A 2 -22.09 49.61 14.97
C LEU A 2 -22.28 48.21 14.33
N VAL A 3 -21.17 47.52 13.96
CA VAL A 3 -21.20 46.16 13.37
C VAL A 3 -21.68 45.12 14.38
N GLN A 4 -21.27 45.25 15.64
CA GLN A 4 -21.71 44.33 16.70
C GLN A 4 -23.18 44.50 17.05
N ASP A 5 -23.64 45.76 17.13
CA ASP A 5 -25.04 46.08 17.41
C ASP A 5 -25.98 45.68 16.27
N THR A 6 -25.53 45.79 15.02
CA THR A 6 -26.27 45.32 13.83
C THR A 6 -26.33 43.81 13.78
N ALA A 7 -25.24 43.13 14.03
CA ALA A 7 -25.17 41.65 14.08
C ALA A 7 -26.12 41.08 15.16
N GLN A 8 -26.16 41.73 16.33
CA GLN A 8 -27.03 41.32 17.44
C GLN A 8 -28.52 41.57 17.14
N LYS A 9 -28.86 42.68 16.44
CA LYS A 9 -30.22 42.94 15.96
C LYS A 9 -30.70 41.96 14.89
N MET A 10 -29.77 41.39 14.09
CA MET A 10 -30.04 40.38 13.07
C MET A 10 -30.03 38.95 13.64
N GLY A 11 -29.90 38.75 14.96
CA GLY A 11 -29.84 37.45 15.58
C GLY A 11 -28.50 36.69 15.32
N TYR A 12 -27.48 37.39 14.81
CA TYR A 12 -26.17 36.80 14.58
C TYR A 12 -25.39 36.74 15.90
N VAL A 13 -25.18 35.52 16.40
CA VAL A 13 -24.33 35.28 17.57
C VAL A 13 -22.92 35.02 17.07
N TYR A 14 -22.03 35.99 17.24
CA TYR A 14 -20.60 35.83 17.00
C TYR A 14 -20.07 34.79 17.99
N CYS A 15 -19.72 33.61 17.50
CA CYS A 15 -19.02 32.59 18.28
C CYS A 15 -17.53 32.71 17.97
N PRO A 16 -16.69 33.25 18.89
CA PRO A 16 -15.23 33.23 18.70
C PRO A 16 -14.73 31.82 18.51
N ARG A 17 -13.82 31.57 17.56
CA ARG A 17 -13.19 30.25 17.34
C ARG A 17 -12.70 29.59 18.63
N THR A 18 -12.32 30.38 19.62
CA THR A 18 -11.86 29.94 20.94
C THR A 18 -12.97 29.43 21.88
N LYS A 19 -14.24 29.62 21.53
CA LYS A 19 -15.41 29.17 22.30
C LYS A 19 -16.36 28.29 21.49
N ARG A 20 -15.93 27.69 20.39
CA ARG A 20 -16.65 26.51 19.89
C ARG A 20 -16.65 25.50 21.04
N ARG A 21 -17.76 25.43 21.75
CA ARG A 21 -17.99 24.41 22.75
C ARG A 21 -17.51 23.10 22.12
N LYS A 22 -16.60 22.38 22.78
CA LYS A 22 -16.34 20.97 22.56
C LYS A 22 -17.62 20.20 22.97
N THR A 23 -18.70 20.49 22.29
CA THR A 23 -20.00 19.85 22.50
C THR A 23 -20.15 18.84 21.39
N GLY A 24 -19.66 17.66 21.68
CA GLY A 24 -19.86 16.51 20.85
C GLY A 24 -18.61 16.19 20.03
N MET A 25 -17.95 15.15 20.44
CA MET A 25 -16.96 14.43 19.62
C MET A 25 -17.59 14.19 18.27
N THR A 26 -16.97 14.65 17.19
CA THR A 26 -17.48 14.32 15.86
C THR A 26 -17.41 12.80 15.69
N SER A 27 -18.46 12.22 15.12
CA SER A 27 -18.50 10.81 14.79
C SER A 27 -17.79 10.54 13.45
N THR A 28 -16.70 11.27 13.16
CA THR A 28 -16.03 11.21 11.85
C THR A 28 -14.61 10.68 11.99
N ILE A 29 -14.29 9.60 11.28
CA ILE A 29 -12.94 9.10 11.07
C ILE A 29 -12.38 9.73 9.81
N MET A 30 -11.13 10.22 9.86
CA MET A 30 -10.40 10.65 8.67
C MET A 30 -9.46 9.55 8.19
N ILE A 31 -9.57 9.17 6.92
CA ILE A 31 -8.63 8.25 6.28
C ILE A 31 -7.65 9.06 5.42
N MET A 32 -6.36 9.01 5.77
CA MET A 32 -5.29 9.62 4.98
C MET A 32 -4.83 8.62 3.92
N CYS A 33 -5.09 8.93 2.65
CA CYS A 33 -4.87 8.05 1.51
C CYS A 33 -3.90 8.69 0.49
N PRO A 34 -2.89 7.96 -0.02
CA PRO A 34 -1.92 8.53 -0.97
C PRO A 34 -2.43 8.50 -2.41
N SER A 35 -3.36 7.58 -2.73
CA SER A 35 -3.89 7.38 -4.07
C SER A 35 -5.26 6.73 -4.03
N LEU A 36 -6.13 7.12 -4.96
CA LEU A 36 -7.42 6.47 -5.20
C LEU A 36 -7.43 5.65 -6.49
N SER A 37 -6.29 5.56 -7.17
CA SER A 37 -6.18 4.88 -8.47
C SER A 37 -5.89 3.38 -8.34
N THR A 38 -5.44 2.89 -7.19
CA THR A 38 -5.16 1.47 -6.98
C THR A 38 -6.29 0.79 -6.20
N GLN A 39 -6.71 -0.38 -6.66
CA GLN A 39 -7.79 -1.15 -6.03
C GLN A 39 -7.47 -1.48 -4.56
N TYR A 40 -6.21 -1.67 -4.21
CA TYR A 40 -5.79 -1.88 -2.83
C TYR A 40 -6.35 -0.79 -1.89
N TYR A 41 -6.09 0.49 -2.19
CA TYR A 41 -6.55 1.58 -1.32
C TYR A 41 -8.06 1.74 -1.33
N THR A 42 -8.72 1.62 -2.48
CA THR A 42 -10.18 1.77 -2.56
C THR A 42 -10.90 0.65 -1.82
N THR A 43 -10.41 -0.59 -1.89
CA THR A 43 -10.96 -1.72 -1.13
C THR A 43 -10.71 -1.53 0.37
N LEU A 44 -9.53 -1.06 0.78
CA LEU A 44 -9.23 -0.79 2.19
C LEU A 44 -10.12 0.34 2.76
N ILE A 45 -10.30 1.43 2.01
CA ILE A 45 -11.19 2.54 2.38
C ILE A 45 -12.62 2.01 2.55
N GLN A 46 -13.10 1.19 1.62
CA GLN A 46 -14.43 0.59 1.71
C GLN A 46 -14.58 -0.29 2.95
N ALA A 47 -13.58 -1.14 3.24
CA ALA A 47 -13.60 -2.00 4.42
C ALA A 47 -13.62 -1.18 5.73
N ILE A 48 -12.84 -0.10 5.81
CA ILE A 48 -12.84 0.81 6.95
C ILE A 48 -14.21 1.51 7.06
N THR A 49 -14.79 1.94 5.94
CA THR A 49 -16.08 2.63 5.91
C THR A 49 -17.19 1.76 6.45
N LEU A 50 -17.29 0.51 5.96
CA LEU A 50 -18.29 -0.45 6.45
C LEU A 50 -18.16 -0.71 7.95
N ALA A 51 -16.93 -0.95 8.42
CA ALA A 51 -16.69 -1.17 9.85
C ALA A 51 -16.98 0.07 10.72
N ALA A 52 -16.77 1.26 10.18
CA ALA A 52 -17.11 2.51 10.87
C ALA A 52 -18.63 2.73 10.94
N GLU A 53 -19.35 2.48 9.86
CA GLU A 53 -20.82 2.60 9.79
C GLU A 53 -21.52 1.66 10.78
N GLU A 54 -21.02 0.43 10.95
CA GLU A 54 -21.52 -0.51 11.97
C GLU A 54 -21.42 0.04 13.40
N GLN A 55 -20.52 0.98 13.64
CA GLN A 55 -20.33 1.66 14.94
C GLN A 55 -20.98 3.07 14.98
N GLY A 56 -21.78 3.43 13.96
CA GLY A 56 -22.42 4.75 13.87
C GLY A 56 -21.44 5.89 13.60
N LEU A 57 -20.30 5.58 12.97
CA LEU A 57 -19.26 6.55 12.60
C LEU A 57 -19.31 6.85 11.10
N TYR A 58 -18.95 8.07 10.74
CA TYR A 58 -18.79 8.51 9.35
C TYR A 58 -17.32 8.49 8.95
N VAL A 59 -17.05 8.41 7.64
CA VAL A 59 -15.69 8.42 7.10
C VAL A 59 -15.51 9.59 6.16
N LEU A 60 -14.40 10.31 6.32
CA LEU A 60 -13.91 11.30 5.37
C LEU A 60 -12.56 10.81 4.82
N THR A 61 -12.47 10.64 3.50
CA THR A 61 -11.22 10.27 2.85
C THR A 61 -10.44 11.52 2.41
N ALA A 62 -9.24 11.69 2.95
CA ALA A 62 -8.31 12.76 2.63
C ALA A 62 -7.24 12.28 1.64
N TYR A 63 -7.34 12.72 0.40
CA TYR A 63 -6.37 12.39 -0.65
C TYR A 63 -5.16 13.34 -0.59
N THR A 64 -4.01 12.81 -0.21
CA THR A 64 -2.81 13.62 0.04
C THR A 64 -1.80 13.62 -1.10
N ASN A 65 -1.81 12.60 -1.96
CA ASN A 65 -0.78 12.37 -2.99
C ASN A 65 0.65 12.37 -2.40
N ARG A 66 0.81 11.96 -1.13
CA ARG A 66 2.08 11.99 -0.38
C ARG A 66 2.73 13.38 -0.29
N ILE A 67 1.92 14.45 -0.40
CA ILE A 67 2.37 15.84 -0.30
C ILE A 67 2.22 16.30 1.15
N GLU A 68 3.32 16.68 1.79
CA GLU A 68 3.37 17.01 3.22
C GLU A 68 2.44 18.20 3.59
N GLU A 69 2.35 19.19 2.72
CA GLU A 69 1.47 20.35 2.93
C GLU A 69 -0.01 19.95 2.94
N ARG A 70 -0.40 18.97 2.09
CA ARG A 70 -1.76 18.41 2.11
C ARG A 70 -2.02 17.62 3.38
N GLU A 71 -1.03 16.82 3.82
CA GLU A 71 -1.12 16.11 5.11
C GLU A 71 -1.38 17.11 6.24
N LYS A 72 -0.56 18.14 6.37
CA LYS A 72 -0.70 19.19 7.38
C LYS A 72 -2.07 19.88 7.31
N TYR A 73 -2.55 20.20 6.11
CA TYR A 73 -3.87 20.81 5.93
C TYR A 73 -4.99 19.93 6.51
N TYR A 74 -5.02 18.65 6.16
CA TYR A 74 -6.03 17.72 6.67
C TYR A 74 -5.88 17.44 8.16
N LEU A 75 -4.64 17.39 8.67
CA LEU A 75 -4.40 17.22 10.11
C LEU A 75 -4.90 18.41 10.92
N HIS A 76 -4.69 19.65 10.45
CA HIS A 76 -5.30 20.83 11.07
C HIS A 76 -6.82 20.78 11.03
N MET A 77 -7.39 20.35 9.92
CA MET A 77 -8.85 20.18 9.81
C MET A 77 -9.37 19.16 10.82
N ALA A 78 -8.64 18.06 11.04
CA ALA A 78 -9.01 17.05 12.03
C ALA A 78 -8.91 17.59 13.47
N GLU A 79 -7.86 18.35 13.78
CA GLU A 79 -7.64 19.01 15.08
C GLU A 79 -8.75 20.06 15.37
N ASP A 80 -9.04 20.93 14.38
CA ASP A 80 -10.02 22.01 14.51
C ASP A 80 -11.46 21.50 14.69
N ASN A 81 -11.78 20.33 14.14
CA ASN A 81 -13.13 19.75 14.16
C ASN A 81 -13.29 18.59 15.13
N ASP A 82 -12.26 18.26 15.94
CA ASP A 82 -12.29 17.20 16.96
C ASP A 82 -12.75 15.84 16.39
N TYR A 83 -12.10 15.37 15.31
CA TYR A 83 -12.46 14.12 14.66
C TYR A 83 -12.30 12.92 15.59
N TYR A 84 -13.10 11.88 15.34
CA TYR A 84 -13.10 10.65 16.14
C TYR A 84 -11.73 9.98 16.17
N GLY A 85 -11.05 9.94 15.05
CA GLY A 85 -9.72 9.38 14.88
C GLY A 85 -9.21 9.55 13.47
N ILE A 86 -7.94 9.19 13.26
CA ILE A 86 -7.25 9.27 11.97
C ILE A 86 -6.65 7.91 11.65
N ILE A 87 -6.88 7.41 10.43
CA ILE A 87 -6.24 6.21 9.90
C ILE A 87 -5.31 6.60 8.75
N TYR A 88 -4.01 6.30 8.90
CA TYR A 88 -3.04 6.44 7.82
C TYR A 88 -2.87 5.11 7.10
N THR A 89 -2.92 5.14 5.76
CA THR A 89 -2.74 3.95 4.91
C THR A 89 -1.37 3.88 4.24
N TYR A 90 -0.46 4.79 4.58
CA TYR A 90 0.90 4.92 4.05
C TYR A 90 1.80 5.65 5.05
N ALA A 91 3.15 5.61 4.86
CA ALA A 91 4.11 6.32 5.71
C ALA A 91 3.95 7.84 5.58
N PRO A 92 3.59 8.57 6.66
CA PRO A 92 3.40 10.01 6.64
C PRO A 92 4.73 10.78 6.57
N LYS A 93 4.68 11.99 6.01
CA LYS A 93 5.79 12.95 6.04
C LYS A 93 5.69 13.90 7.25
N ALA A 94 4.50 14.22 7.70
CA ALA A 94 4.24 15.17 8.81
C ALA A 94 4.43 14.53 10.21
N VAL A 95 5.53 13.82 10.44
CA VAL A 95 5.79 12.99 11.64
C VAL A 95 5.72 13.79 12.96
N SER A 96 6.36 14.95 13.02
CA SER A 96 6.37 15.79 14.22
C SER A 96 4.97 16.29 14.59
N PHE A 97 4.16 16.63 13.58
CA PHE A 97 2.78 17.04 13.78
C PHE A 97 1.94 15.88 14.36
N LEU A 98 2.07 14.68 13.78
CA LEU A 98 1.35 13.50 14.23
C LEU A 98 1.69 13.10 15.65
N ASN A 99 2.96 13.16 16.05
CA ASN A 99 3.40 12.88 17.42
C ASN A 99 2.82 13.86 18.45
N ARG A 100 2.52 15.11 18.04
CA ARG A 100 1.79 16.07 18.87
C ARG A 100 0.30 15.71 18.93
N LEU A 101 -0.31 15.44 17.78
CA LEU A 101 -1.74 15.19 17.65
C LEU A 101 -2.20 13.88 18.29
N TYR A 102 -1.34 12.84 18.28
CA TYR A 102 -1.58 11.53 18.87
C TYR A 102 -2.09 11.57 20.32
N ARG A 103 -1.68 12.59 21.09
CA ARG A 103 -2.13 12.76 22.49
C ARG A 103 -3.56 13.27 22.63
N GLN A 104 -4.17 13.71 21.53
CA GLN A 104 -5.48 14.36 21.51
C GLN A 104 -6.48 13.57 20.68
N ILE A 105 -6.04 13.04 19.55
CA ILE A 105 -6.87 12.31 18.58
C ILE A 105 -6.29 10.91 18.37
N PRO A 106 -7.10 9.85 18.45
CA PRO A 106 -6.67 8.49 18.13
C PRO A 106 -6.05 8.41 16.74
N LEU A 107 -4.95 7.67 16.62
CA LEU A 107 -4.20 7.52 15.39
C LEU A 107 -3.78 6.07 15.18
N VAL A 108 -4.15 5.48 14.05
CA VAL A 108 -3.75 4.14 13.64
C VAL A 108 -3.05 4.20 12.28
N MET A 109 -1.93 3.50 12.16
CA MET A 109 -1.24 3.30 10.88
C MET A 109 -1.50 1.90 10.33
N ILE A 110 -1.64 1.81 9.01
CA ILE A 110 -1.77 0.54 8.28
C ILE A 110 -0.58 0.37 7.33
N ASN A 111 0.11 -0.76 7.44
CA ASN A 111 1.19 -1.28 6.59
C ASN A 111 2.57 -0.61 6.68
N ASP A 112 2.69 0.62 7.12
CA ASP A 112 3.98 1.32 7.11
C ASP A 112 4.46 1.61 8.53
N TYR A 113 5.50 0.91 8.97
CA TYR A 113 6.16 1.19 10.22
C TYR A 113 7.12 2.38 10.09
N ASN A 114 6.92 3.39 10.94
CA ASN A 114 7.88 4.47 11.12
C ASN A 114 8.29 4.51 12.60
N PRO A 115 9.57 4.23 12.96
CA PRO A 115 10.03 4.18 14.35
C PRO A 115 9.93 5.52 15.07
N GLU A 116 9.87 6.63 14.34
CA GLU A 116 9.72 7.97 14.92
C GLU A 116 8.29 8.30 15.33
N LEU A 117 7.31 7.52 14.86
CA LEU A 117 5.90 7.73 15.18
C LEU A 117 5.46 6.95 16.40
N LYS A 118 4.84 7.67 17.34
CA LYS A 118 4.18 7.09 18.51
C LYS A 118 2.72 6.79 18.18
N THR A 119 2.47 5.73 17.44
CA THR A 119 1.14 5.37 17.00
C THR A 119 0.91 3.87 17.06
N GLU A 120 -0.33 3.47 17.09
CA GLU A 120 -0.70 2.07 16.92
C GLU A 120 -0.53 1.65 15.47
N LEU A 121 -0.14 0.39 15.27
CA LEU A 121 0.23 -0.14 13.97
C LEU A 121 -0.51 -1.44 13.66
N LEU A 122 -1.03 -1.49 12.45
CA LEU A 122 -1.62 -2.66 11.84
C LEU A 122 -0.84 -2.99 10.57
N GLU A 123 -0.06 -4.06 10.57
CA GLU A 123 0.82 -4.38 9.46
C GLU A 123 0.67 -5.82 8.96
N LEU A 124 1.20 -6.09 7.78
CA LEU A 124 1.45 -7.41 7.24
C LEU A 124 2.96 -7.63 7.21
N ASP A 125 3.43 -8.81 7.58
CA ASP A 125 4.84 -9.15 7.43
C ASP A 125 5.22 -9.22 5.93
N SER A 126 5.68 -8.08 5.43
CA SER A 126 6.10 -7.93 4.03
C SER A 126 7.32 -8.78 3.69
N LYS A 127 8.22 -9.02 4.65
CA LYS A 127 9.39 -9.86 4.45
C LYS A 127 8.99 -11.33 4.31
N LYS A 128 8.14 -11.81 5.22
CA LYS A 128 7.55 -13.15 5.17
C LYS A 128 6.74 -13.36 3.90
N SER A 129 6.04 -12.33 3.42
CA SER A 129 5.36 -12.35 2.12
C SER A 129 6.33 -12.64 0.97
N GLY A 130 7.50 -12.02 0.98
CA GLY A 130 8.59 -12.28 0.03
C GLY A 130 9.10 -13.72 0.10
N HIS A 131 9.34 -14.24 1.32
CA HIS A 131 9.76 -15.62 1.54
C HIS A 131 8.74 -16.63 0.98
N LEU A 132 7.44 -16.45 1.29
CA LEU A 132 6.40 -17.37 0.82
C LEU A 132 6.33 -17.46 -0.70
N LEU A 133 6.38 -16.31 -1.36
CA LEU A 133 6.32 -16.24 -2.82
C LEU A 133 7.57 -16.83 -3.46
N ALA A 134 8.76 -16.54 -2.93
CA ALA A 134 10.03 -17.10 -3.43
C ALA A 134 10.07 -18.63 -3.24
N ARG A 135 9.65 -19.13 -2.08
CA ARG A 135 9.57 -20.58 -1.81
C ARG A 135 8.65 -21.29 -2.80
N HIS A 136 7.51 -20.69 -3.13
CA HIS A 136 6.63 -21.24 -4.16
C HIS A 136 7.32 -21.32 -5.53
N LEU A 137 7.95 -20.24 -5.99
CA LEU A 137 8.67 -20.24 -7.27
C LEU A 137 9.84 -21.24 -7.29
N LEU A 138 10.61 -21.30 -6.21
CA LEU A 138 11.71 -22.28 -6.07
C LEU A 138 11.21 -23.74 -6.10
N SER A 139 10.05 -24.02 -5.50
CA SER A 139 9.41 -25.35 -5.55
C SER A 139 8.97 -25.76 -6.95
N LEU A 140 8.68 -24.78 -7.82
CA LEU A 140 8.36 -24.97 -9.22
C LEU A 140 9.60 -25.08 -10.12
N GLY A 141 10.80 -24.98 -9.55
CA GLY A 141 12.08 -25.11 -10.26
C GLY A 141 12.66 -23.79 -10.78
N HIS A 142 12.04 -22.65 -10.51
CA HIS A 142 12.62 -21.35 -10.88
C HIS A 142 13.92 -21.10 -10.10
N ARG A 143 14.98 -20.70 -10.79
CA ARG A 143 16.30 -20.42 -10.20
C ARG A 143 16.80 -19.01 -10.52
N GLU A 144 16.25 -18.39 -11.55
CA GLU A 144 16.46 -16.99 -11.89
C GLU A 144 15.10 -16.32 -12.09
N ILE A 145 14.85 -15.23 -11.35
CA ILE A 145 13.60 -14.46 -11.37
C ILE A 145 13.89 -12.97 -11.50
N ALA A 146 12.89 -12.20 -11.91
CA ALA A 146 12.97 -10.74 -11.92
C ALA A 146 11.90 -10.12 -11.01
N TYR A 147 12.33 -9.31 -10.05
CA TYR A 147 11.47 -8.47 -9.23
C TYR A 147 11.23 -7.13 -9.94
N VAL A 148 9.99 -6.88 -10.33
CA VAL A 148 9.59 -5.70 -11.12
C VAL A 148 8.84 -4.72 -10.23
N THR A 149 9.36 -3.50 -10.13
CA THR A 149 8.84 -2.52 -9.18
C THR A 149 8.89 -1.10 -9.74
N THR A 150 8.11 -0.20 -9.17
CA THR A 150 8.38 1.23 -9.26
C THR A 150 9.69 1.54 -8.51
N SER A 151 9.97 2.77 -8.18
CA SER A 151 11.20 3.12 -7.46
C SER A 151 11.34 2.34 -6.12
N LEU A 152 12.58 2.01 -5.76
CA LEU A 152 12.95 1.46 -4.45
C LEU A 152 13.62 2.57 -3.63
N THR A 153 12.82 3.37 -2.94
CA THR A 153 13.32 4.39 -2.01
C THR A 153 13.18 3.91 -0.57
N PRO A 154 13.96 4.45 0.38
CA PRO A 154 13.81 4.12 1.80
C PRO A 154 12.40 4.34 2.37
N THR A 155 11.59 5.17 1.72
CA THR A 155 10.19 5.42 2.09
C THR A 155 9.22 4.32 1.64
N GLU A 156 9.68 3.38 0.81
CA GLU A 156 8.89 2.27 0.27
C GLU A 156 9.24 0.95 0.99
N LEU A 157 9.25 0.99 2.32
CA LEU A 157 9.67 -0.13 3.18
C LEU A 157 8.98 -1.47 2.85
N PRO A 158 7.67 -1.56 2.59
CA PRO A 158 7.05 -2.85 2.26
C PRO A 158 7.64 -3.49 1.01
N ARG A 159 7.96 -2.70 -0.02
CA ARG A 159 8.56 -3.21 -1.27
C ARG A 159 9.99 -3.71 -1.05
N LEU A 160 10.78 -2.96 -0.27
CA LEU A 160 12.14 -3.36 0.10
C LEU A 160 12.14 -4.64 0.93
N ARG A 161 11.23 -4.76 1.90
CA ARG A 161 11.10 -5.96 2.75
C ARG A 161 10.66 -7.18 1.93
N ARG A 162 9.72 -7.03 0.96
CA ARG A 162 9.36 -8.12 0.03
C ARG A 162 10.55 -8.60 -0.75
N LEU A 163 11.32 -7.68 -1.37
CA LEU A 163 12.54 -8.01 -2.09
C LEU A 163 13.57 -8.70 -1.19
N GLN A 164 13.79 -8.19 0.02
CA GLN A 164 14.68 -8.79 1.00
C GLN A 164 14.27 -10.23 1.34
N GLY A 165 12.98 -10.47 1.59
CA GLY A 165 12.47 -11.82 1.87
C GLY A 165 12.67 -12.77 0.69
N ILE A 166 12.49 -12.29 -0.55
CA ILE A 166 12.77 -13.07 -1.76
C ILE A 166 14.25 -13.44 -1.84
N GLN A 167 15.15 -12.47 -1.68
CA GLN A 167 16.59 -12.69 -1.76
C GLN A 167 17.09 -13.63 -0.66
N GLU A 168 16.60 -13.49 0.56
CA GLU A 168 16.96 -14.37 1.67
C GLU A 168 16.52 -15.82 1.44
N GLU A 169 15.33 -16.07 0.86
CA GLU A 169 14.87 -17.42 0.54
C GLU A 169 15.75 -18.06 -0.54
N PHE A 170 16.22 -17.30 -1.55
CA PHE A 170 17.18 -17.76 -2.54
C PHE A 170 18.51 -18.15 -1.88
N LEU A 171 19.05 -17.32 -1.00
CA LEU A 171 20.28 -17.61 -0.25
C LEU A 171 20.14 -18.87 0.63
N GLN A 172 19.00 -19.08 1.29
CA GLN A 172 18.72 -20.29 2.08
C GLN A 172 18.73 -21.58 1.25
N GLN A 173 18.45 -21.46 -0.06
CA GLN A 173 18.52 -22.57 -1.01
C GLN A 173 19.87 -22.65 -1.74
N ASN A 174 20.92 -22.02 -1.22
CA ASN A 174 22.26 -21.94 -1.80
C ASN A 174 22.29 -21.33 -3.22
N LEU A 175 21.35 -20.46 -3.54
CA LEU A 175 21.33 -19.69 -4.78
C LEU A 175 21.84 -18.26 -4.52
N PRO A 176 22.69 -17.70 -5.39
CA PRO A 176 23.14 -16.33 -5.25
C PRO A 176 21.96 -15.35 -5.25
N GLY A 177 22.03 -14.31 -4.41
CA GLY A 177 21.00 -13.23 -4.39
C GLY A 177 20.91 -12.48 -5.73
N GLU A 178 21.95 -12.53 -6.55
CA GLU A 178 22.03 -11.99 -7.92
C GLU A 178 21.06 -12.67 -8.90
N ASN A 179 20.61 -13.88 -8.59
CA ASN A 179 19.58 -14.58 -9.34
C ASN A 179 18.20 -13.91 -9.21
N VAL A 180 18.06 -12.94 -8.32
CA VAL A 180 16.90 -12.05 -8.20
C VAL A 180 17.23 -10.72 -8.89
N HIS A 181 16.95 -10.65 -10.19
CA HIS A 181 17.16 -9.46 -10.99
C HIS A 181 16.17 -8.34 -10.59
N ILE A 182 16.63 -7.11 -10.45
CA ILE A 182 15.76 -5.99 -10.10
C ILE A 182 15.50 -5.15 -11.34
N LEU A 183 14.23 -5.05 -11.73
CA LEU A 183 13.75 -4.16 -12.77
C LEU A 183 12.94 -3.04 -12.11
N SER A 184 13.49 -1.84 -12.03
CA SER A 184 12.86 -0.69 -11.40
C SER A 184 12.74 0.50 -12.33
N SER A 185 11.63 1.24 -12.23
CA SER A 185 11.54 2.54 -12.89
C SER A 185 12.35 3.58 -12.11
N PRO A 186 12.84 4.63 -12.80
CA PRO A 186 13.44 5.78 -12.12
C PRO A 186 12.50 6.35 -11.06
N VAL A 187 13.07 6.99 -10.04
CA VAL A 187 12.27 7.75 -9.06
C VAL A 187 11.57 8.87 -9.81
N ASP A 188 10.26 8.74 -10.01
CA ASP A 188 9.49 9.85 -10.58
C ASP A 188 9.46 10.99 -9.56
N LYS A 189 9.85 12.17 -10.00
CA LYS A 189 9.42 13.41 -9.37
C LYS A 189 7.88 13.37 -9.36
N GLU A 190 7.29 13.59 -8.21
CA GLU A 190 5.85 13.50 -7.92
C GLU A 190 4.99 13.87 -9.14
N SER A 191 4.47 12.83 -9.82
CA SER A 191 3.62 13.02 -10.98
C SER A 191 2.26 13.50 -10.48
N THR A 192 1.89 14.70 -10.81
CA THR A 192 0.53 15.26 -10.60
C THR A 192 -0.47 14.72 -11.61
N SER A 193 -0.08 13.77 -12.45
CA SER A 193 -0.96 13.19 -13.48
C SER A 193 -2.07 12.35 -12.84
N ILE A 194 -3.27 12.53 -13.38
CA ILE A 194 -4.49 11.78 -12.99
C ILE A 194 -4.42 10.32 -13.45
N ASP A 195 -3.36 9.92 -14.16
CA ASP A 195 -3.23 8.58 -14.74
C ASP A 195 -3.15 7.49 -13.67
N GLY A 196 -4.31 6.85 -13.45
CA GLY A 196 -4.49 5.76 -12.49
C GLY A 196 -3.75 4.47 -12.82
N ASN A 197 -3.05 4.40 -13.96
CA ASN A 197 -2.43 3.18 -14.47
C ASN A 197 -0.93 3.08 -14.23
N LYS A 198 -0.31 3.99 -13.47
CA LYS A 198 1.15 4.04 -13.27
C LYS A 198 1.78 2.69 -12.91
N HIS A 199 1.14 1.90 -12.05
CA HIS A 199 1.64 0.58 -11.66
C HIS A 199 1.60 -0.41 -12.83
N TYR A 200 0.48 -0.46 -13.56
CA TYR A 200 0.32 -1.27 -14.76
C TYR A 200 1.36 -0.87 -15.82
N ASP A 201 1.44 0.43 -16.13
CA ASP A 201 2.38 0.96 -17.12
C ASP A 201 3.83 0.67 -16.75
N THR A 202 4.18 0.74 -15.46
CA THR A 202 5.51 0.35 -14.98
C THR A 202 5.83 -1.10 -15.32
N GLY A 203 4.94 -2.04 -15.00
CA GLY A 203 5.11 -3.45 -15.34
C GLY A 203 5.27 -3.67 -16.83
N PHE A 204 4.37 -3.09 -17.61
CA PHE A 204 4.36 -3.21 -19.07
C PHE A 204 5.64 -2.64 -19.70
N GLN A 205 6.01 -1.41 -19.37
CA GLN A 205 7.16 -0.73 -19.98
C GLN A 205 8.50 -1.36 -19.60
N LEU A 206 8.67 -1.75 -18.33
CA LEU A 206 9.93 -2.38 -17.89
C LEU A 206 10.16 -3.73 -18.59
N ILE A 207 9.13 -4.53 -18.82
CA ILE A 207 9.24 -5.77 -19.58
C ILE A 207 9.56 -5.50 -21.05
N MET A 208 8.85 -4.56 -21.68
CA MET A 208 9.14 -4.18 -23.07
C MET A 208 10.59 -3.73 -23.25
N GLN A 209 11.10 -2.88 -22.33
CA GLN A 209 12.48 -2.41 -22.33
C GLN A 209 13.50 -3.54 -22.06
N TYR A 210 13.17 -4.45 -21.12
CA TYR A 210 14.02 -5.60 -20.80
C TYR A 210 14.29 -6.45 -22.05
N PHE A 211 13.27 -6.81 -22.79
CA PHE A 211 13.40 -7.61 -24.02
C PHE A 211 14.01 -6.80 -25.18
N GLN A 212 13.71 -5.51 -25.30
CA GLN A 212 14.32 -4.65 -26.31
C GLN A 212 15.85 -4.52 -26.15
N LYS A 213 16.34 -4.29 -24.93
CA LYS A 213 17.76 -4.22 -24.61
C LYS A 213 18.50 -5.52 -24.95
N ARG A 214 17.87 -6.66 -24.73
CA ARG A 214 18.46 -7.96 -25.09
C ARG A 214 18.59 -8.15 -26.60
N ARG A 215 17.57 -7.78 -27.38
CA ARG A 215 17.63 -7.81 -28.85
C ARG A 215 18.74 -6.93 -29.43
N GLN A 216 19.09 -5.82 -28.77
CA GLN A 216 20.15 -4.93 -29.22
C GLN A 216 21.57 -5.45 -28.93
N LYS A 217 21.75 -6.28 -27.88
CA LYS A 217 23.07 -6.77 -27.45
C LYS A 217 23.64 -7.93 -28.26
N GLY A 218 23.07 -8.33 -29.39
CA GLY A 218 23.68 -9.27 -30.32
C GLY A 218 22.83 -10.51 -30.67
N GLU A 219 21.58 -10.59 -30.20
CA GLU A 219 20.67 -11.69 -30.52
C GLU A 219 19.87 -11.39 -31.81
N LYS A 220 20.47 -10.67 -32.78
CA LYS A 220 19.79 -10.10 -33.96
C LYS A 220 19.31 -11.14 -34.98
N HIS A 221 19.68 -12.41 -34.88
CA HIS A 221 19.48 -13.37 -35.96
C HIS A 221 18.74 -14.67 -35.60
N ALA A 222 18.26 -14.82 -34.35
CA ALA A 222 17.44 -15.96 -33.98
C ALA A 222 15.95 -15.56 -33.88
N SER A 223 15.11 -16.15 -34.70
CA SER A 223 13.65 -16.07 -34.54
C SER A 223 13.13 -17.49 -34.25
N PRO A 224 12.59 -17.73 -33.04
CA PRO A 224 12.42 -16.79 -31.91
C PRO A 224 13.76 -16.47 -31.22
N ALA A 225 13.88 -15.23 -30.65
CA ALA A 225 15.05 -14.86 -29.86
C ALA A 225 15.19 -15.81 -28.65
N PRO A 226 16.43 -16.20 -28.26
CA PRO A 226 16.65 -17.09 -27.13
C PRO A 226 16.01 -16.51 -25.87
N LEU A 227 15.30 -17.37 -25.14
CA LEU A 227 14.61 -16.96 -23.90
C LEU A 227 15.65 -16.49 -22.86
N PRO A 228 15.34 -15.46 -22.09
CA PRO A 228 16.25 -15.00 -21.02
C PRO A 228 16.42 -16.09 -19.94
N PRO A 229 17.49 -16.07 -19.15
CA PRO A 229 17.66 -16.97 -18.02
C PRO A 229 16.55 -16.81 -16.97
N VAL A 230 15.99 -15.61 -16.86
CA VAL A 230 14.81 -15.35 -16.01
C VAL A 230 13.62 -16.19 -16.48
N THR A 231 13.07 -16.96 -15.57
CA THR A 231 11.93 -17.86 -15.84
C THR A 231 10.63 -17.42 -15.14
N ALA A 232 10.73 -16.50 -14.19
CA ALA A 232 9.57 -15.91 -13.52
C ALA A 232 9.74 -14.42 -13.26
N PHE A 233 8.62 -13.69 -13.30
CA PHE A 233 8.54 -12.28 -12.99
C PHE A 233 7.65 -12.06 -11.77
N VAL A 234 8.13 -11.25 -10.83
CA VAL A 234 7.41 -10.89 -9.60
C VAL A 234 7.09 -9.41 -9.64
N GLY A 235 5.83 -9.06 -9.85
CA GLY A 235 5.36 -7.68 -9.73
C GLY A 235 5.28 -7.26 -8.26
N THR A 236 5.73 -6.05 -7.94
CA THR A 236 5.65 -5.51 -6.57
C THR A 236 4.22 -5.42 -6.02
N ASN A 237 3.22 -5.43 -6.90
CA ASN A 237 1.80 -5.60 -6.62
C ASN A 237 1.08 -6.21 -7.84
N ASP A 238 -0.22 -6.51 -7.71
CA ASP A 238 -1.01 -7.15 -8.75
C ASP A 238 -1.08 -6.32 -10.04
N PHE A 239 -1.19 -4.98 -9.94
CA PHE A 239 -1.26 -4.13 -11.13
C PHE A 239 0.05 -4.12 -11.92
N VAL A 240 1.20 -4.13 -11.26
CA VAL A 240 2.50 -4.32 -11.92
C VAL A 240 2.55 -5.70 -12.58
N ALA A 241 2.09 -6.74 -11.89
CA ALA A 241 2.07 -8.11 -12.41
C ALA A 241 1.15 -8.24 -13.65
N ILE A 242 0.00 -7.58 -13.68
CA ILE A 242 -0.89 -7.54 -14.85
C ILE A 242 -0.20 -6.85 -16.02
N GLY A 243 0.48 -5.72 -15.79
CA GLY A 243 1.28 -5.06 -16.83
C GLY A 243 2.37 -5.97 -17.40
N ILE A 244 3.03 -6.78 -16.55
CA ILE A 244 4.00 -7.80 -16.97
C ILE A 244 3.33 -8.84 -17.88
N ILE A 245 2.18 -9.39 -17.46
CA ILE A 245 1.42 -10.40 -18.23
C ILE A 245 1.10 -9.87 -19.62
N ASP A 246 0.56 -8.65 -19.72
CA ASP A 246 0.17 -8.07 -20.98
C ASP A 246 1.36 -7.77 -21.90
N ALA A 247 2.49 -7.32 -21.34
CA ALA A 247 3.71 -7.12 -22.10
C ALA A 247 4.26 -8.45 -22.65
N LEU A 248 4.29 -9.52 -21.82
CA LEU A 248 4.73 -10.84 -22.26
C LEU A 248 3.82 -11.41 -23.35
N LYS A 249 2.49 -11.32 -23.19
CA LYS A 249 1.51 -11.73 -24.21
C LYS A 249 1.70 -10.96 -25.53
N LYS A 250 1.94 -9.64 -25.45
CA LYS A 250 2.22 -8.79 -26.63
C LYS A 250 3.52 -9.19 -27.33
N LEU A 251 4.50 -9.71 -26.60
CA LEU A 251 5.74 -10.25 -27.15
C LEU A 251 5.59 -11.68 -27.70
N GLY A 252 4.40 -12.30 -27.59
CA GLY A 252 4.11 -13.64 -28.07
C GLY A 252 4.38 -14.77 -27.09
N TYR A 253 4.68 -14.45 -25.81
CA TYR A 253 4.94 -15.46 -24.78
C TYR A 253 3.66 -15.91 -24.07
N THR A 254 3.68 -17.15 -23.60
CA THR A 254 2.59 -17.77 -22.84
C THR A 254 2.87 -17.75 -21.34
N ILE A 255 1.80 -17.54 -20.54
CA ILE A 255 1.83 -17.61 -19.09
C ILE A 255 0.88 -18.74 -18.65
N PRO A 256 1.35 -19.72 -17.86
CA PRO A 256 2.69 -19.87 -17.26
C PRO A 256 3.71 -20.61 -18.15
N GLY A 257 3.39 -20.97 -19.40
CA GLY A 257 4.19 -21.87 -20.25
C GLY A 257 5.64 -21.41 -20.46
N ASP A 258 5.84 -20.16 -20.89
CA ASP A 258 7.18 -19.59 -21.10
C ASP A 258 7.69 -18.89 -19.83
N PHE A 259 6.80 -18.21 -19.11
CA PHE A 259 7.13 -17.45 -17.90
C PHE A 259 6.05 -17.58 -16.85
N SER A 260 6.45 -17.78 -15.59
CA SER A 260 5.59 -17.57 -14.44
C SER A 260 5.50 -16.09 -14.08
N VAL A 261 4.31 -15.65 -13.65
CA VAL A 261 4.12 -14.28 -13.13
C VAL A 261 3.35 -14.33 -11.82
N CYS A 262 3.78 -13.55 -10.84
CA CYS A 262 3.07 -13.40 -9.57
C CYS A 262 3.12 -11.98 -9.05
N GLY A 263 2.24 -11.67 -8.10
CA GLY A 263 2.05 -10.33 -7.54
C GLY A 263 1.84 -10.33 -6.04
N PHE A 264 1.34 -9.20 -5.54
CA PHE A 264 0.94 -9.00 -4.15
C PHE A 264 -0.34 -8.16 -4.16
N ASP A 265 -1.18 -8.31 -3.17
CA ASP A 265 -2.39 -7.61 -2.75
C ASP A 265 -3.66 -8.46 -2.81
N ASN A 266 -3.74 -9.50 -3.66
CA ASN A 266 -4.94 -10.30 -3.92
C ASN A 266 -6.17 -9.43 -4.27
N THR A 267 -5.96 -8.48 -5.19
CA THR A 267 -7.04 -7.61 -5.67
C THR A 267 -8.06 -8.40 -6.50
N LEU A 268 -9.29 -7.89 -6.62
CA LEU A 268 -10.36 -8.56 -7.39
C LEU A 268 -9.91 -8.91 -8.82
N VAL A 269 -9.21 -8.00 -9.50
CA VAL A 269 -8.74 -8.23 -10.87
C VAL A 269 -7.76 -9.40 -10.98
N SER A 270 -7.00 -9.72 -9.93
CA SER A 270 -6.08 -10.86 -9.90
C SER A 270 -6.80 -12.21 -10.02
N SER A 271 -8.08 -12.27 -9.67
CA SER A 271 -8.91 -13.48 -9.74
C SER A 271 -9.61 -13.69 -11.08
N PHE A 272 -9.61 -12.69 -11.97
CA PHE A 272 -10.31 -12.82 -13.27
C PHE A 272 -9.70 -13.94 -14.11
N SER A 273 -10.56 -14.73 -14.77
CA SER A 273 -10.16 -15.94 -15.51
C SER A 273 -9.07 -15.71 -16.55
N GLY A 274 -9.08 -14.54 -17.22
CA GLY A 274 -8.05 -14.16 -18.19
C GLY A 274 -6.70 -13.74 -17.58
N ILE A 275 -6.63 -13.55 -16.28
CA ILE A 275 -5.44 -13.13 -15.51
C ILE A 275 -5.01 -14.27 -14.58
N SER A 276 -5.90 -14.71 -13.69
CA SER A 276 -5.71 -15.83 -12.76
C SER A 276 -4.35 -15.80 -12.07
N LEU A 277 -4.05 -14.65 -11.42
CA LEU A 277 -2.72 -14.30 -10.89
C LEU A 277 -2.46 -14.96 -9.54
N THR A 278 -1.33 -15.67 -9.42
CA THR A 278 -0.76 -16.10 -8.14
C THR A 278 -0.28 -14.87 -7.38
N THR A 279 -0.73 -14.69 -6.14
CA THR A 279 -0.50 -13.44 -5.38
C THR A 279 -0.47 -13.71 -3.87
N ILE A 280 -0.03 -12.72 -3.11
CA ILE A 280 -0.12 -12.73 -1.64
C ILE A 280 -1.37 -11.96 -1.21
N ASP A 281 -2.18 -12.58 -0.36
CA ASP A 281 -3.34 -11.94 0.25
C ASP A 281 -2.89 -11.00 1.39
N HIS A 282 -3.43 -9.80 1.36
CA HIS A 282 -3.16 -8.75 2.35
C HIS A 282 -4.24 -8.62 3.43
N ALA A 283 -5.22 -9.51 3.47
CA ALA A 283 -6.33 -9.48 4.45
C ALA A 283 -7.00 -8.09 4.54
N ILE A 284 -7.26 -7.46 3.37
CA ILE A 284 -7.65 -6.04 3.29
C ILE A 284 -8.96 -5.80 4.05
N GLY A 285 -9.94 -6.71 3.94
CA GLY A 285 -11.23 -6.60 4.62
C GLY A 285 -11.10 -6.60 6.14
N GLU A 286 -10.30 -7.52 6.68
CA GLU A 286 -10.07 -7.64 8.11
C GLU A 286 -9.33 -6.43 8.69
N LYS A 287 -8.35 -5.89 7.93
CA LYS A 287 -7.62 -4.69 8.33
C LYS A 287 -8.53 -3.50 8.56
N GLY A 288 -9.58 -3.33 7.75
CA GLY A 288 -10.56 -2.26 7.94
C GLY A 288 -11.25 -2.34 9.30
N ALA A 289 -11.76 -3.51 9.66
CA ALA A 289 -12.45 -3.73 10.92
C ALA A 289 -11.53 -3.54 12.14
N TYR A 290 -10.31 -4.09 12.08
CA TYR A 290 -9.37 -3.94 13.18
C TYR A 290 -8.86 -2.50 13.35
N ALA A 291 -8.65 -1.76 12.27
CA ALA A 291 -8.23 -0.37 12.35
C ALA A 291 -9.28 0.49 13.08
N VAL A 292 -10.56 0.29 12.80
CA VAL A 292 -11.66 0.98 13.51
C VAL A 292 -11.72 0.56 14.98
N SER A 293 -11.59 -0.73 15.27
CA SER A 293 -11.56 -1.25 16.65
C SER A 293 -10.37 -0.68 17.45
N MET A 294 -9.20 -0.59 16.84
CA MET A 294 -8.01 0.03 17.46
C MET A 294 -8.23 1.51 17.77
N LEU A 295 -8.83 2.27 16.83
CA LEU A 295 -9.19 3.67 17.08
C LEU A 295 -10.15 3.79 18.25
N HIS A 296 -11.18 2.93 18.34
CA HIS A 296 -12.14 2.91 19.44
C HIS A 296 -11.43 2.66 20.77
N SER A 297 -10.61 1.62 20.85
CA SER A 297 -9.84 1.28 22.04
C SER A 297 -8.92 2.41 22.49
N GLN A 298 -8.23 3.06 21.55
CA GLN A 298 -7.38 4.20 21.82
C GLN A 298 -8.17 5.40 22.34
N ARG A 299 -9.35 5.67 21.78
CA ARG A 299 -10.23 6.74 22.22
C ARG A 299 -10.70 6.56 23.65
N GLU A 300 -11.08 5.34 24.05
CA GLU A 300 -11.47 5.03 25.41
C GLU A 300 -10.27 5.21 26.39
N ARG A 301 -9.06 4.88 25.97
CA ARG A 301 -7.85 5.13 26.79
C ARG A 301 -7.54 6.62 26.95
N LEU A 302 -7.80 7.44 25.93
CA LEU A 302 -7.58 8.89 26.00
C LEU A 302 -8.55 9.59 26.97
N LYS A 303 -9.73 9.02 27.22
CA LYS A 303 -10.70 9.53 28.22
C LYS A 303 -10.29 9.24 29.67
N ASP A 304 -9.47 8.21 29.89
CA ASP A 304 -9.07 7.74 31.20
C ASP A 304 -7.60 8.07 31.48
N ASP A 305 -7.35 9.05 32.34
CA ASP A 305 -6.01 9.49 32.70
C ASP A 305 -5.12 8.38 33.24
N SER A 306 -5.71 7.38 33.94
CA SER A 306 -4.97 6.23 34.47
C SER A 306 -4.42 5.31 33.36
N LYS A 307 -5.04 5.33 32.17
CA LYS A 307 -4.69 4.49 31.02
C LYS A 307 -3.86 5.22 29.95
N LYS A 308 -3.55 6.49 30.11
CA LYS A 308 -2.70 7.27 29.17
C LYS A 308 -1.28 6.72 28.97
N ARG A 309 -0.81 5.85 29.87
CA ARG A 309 0.50 5.16 29.80
C ARG A 309 0.41 3.74 29.27
N ALA A 310 -0.73 3.32 28.74
CA ALA A 310 -0.86 1.99 28.14
C ALA A 310 0.13 1.81 26.96
N PRO A 311 0.68 0.60 26.78
CA PRO A 311 1.57 0.32 25.65
C PRO A 311 0.83 0.52 24.32
N LEU A 312 1.59 0.88 23.28
CA LEU A 312 1.10 0.96 21.91
C LEU A 312 0.76 -0.45 21.41
N MET A 313 -0.40 -0.58 20.77
CA MET A 313 -0.81 -1.83 20.17
C MET A 313 -0.17 -1.97 18.80
N ARG A 314 0.44 -3.12 18.54
CA ARG A 314 0.92 -3.53 17.23
C ARG A 314 0.30 -4.87 16.88
N LEU A 315 -0.42 -4.91 15.78
CA LEU A 315 -1.05 -6.11 15.27
C LEU A 315 -0.45 -6.45 13.92
N GLU A 316 0.07 -7.67 13.79
CA GLU A 316 0.69 -8.16 12.58
C GLU A 316 -0.11 -9.31 12.01
N TYR A 317 -0.44 -9.23 10.70
CA TYR A 317 -1.10 -10.28 9.95
C TYR A 317 -0.10 -11.23 9.32
N GLU A 318 -0.44 -12.51 9.38
CA GLU A 318 0.25 -13.55 8.62
C GLU A 318 -0.13 -13.47 7.14
N PRO A 319 0.86 -13.34 6.22
CA PRO A 319 0.58 -13.36 4.79
C PRO A 319 0.13 -14.74 4.33
N GLN A 320 -0.79 -14.78 3.36
CA GLN A 320 -1.24 -16.02 2.72
C GLN A 320 -0.94 -15.98 1.22
N LEU A 321 -0.36 -17.06 0.72
CA LEU A 321 -0.13 -17.24 -0.72
C LEU A 321 -1.39 -17.83 -1.37
N ILE A 322 -1.91 -17.12 -2.36
CA ILE A 322 -3.04 -17.56 -3.19
C ILE A 322 -2.49 -18.04 -4.53
N ILE A 323 -2.42 -19.35 -4.71
CA ILE A 323 -1.91 -19.96 -5.94
C ILE A 323 -3.02 -19.99 -6.98
N ARG A 324 -2.69 -19.52 -8.19
CA ARG A 324 -3.57 -19.52 -9.36
C ARG A 324 -2.81 -19.97 -10.62
N ASN A 325 -3.35 -19.71 -11.80
CA ASN A 325 -2.85 -20.26 -13.06
C ASN A 325 -1.68 -19.49 -13.70
N SER A 326 -1.21 -18.40 -13.09
CA SER A 326 -0.11 -17.59 -13.66
C SER A 326 1.29 -18.12 -13.31
N THR A 327 1.38 -19.16 -12.50
CA THR A 327 2.65 -19.84 -12.16
C THR A 327 2.61 -21.30 -12.52
N GLY A 328 3.71 -21.82 -13.04
CA GLY A 328 3.89 -23.22 -13.45
C GLY A 328 5.34 -23.66 -13.28
N LYS A 329 5.67 -24.91 -13.68
CA LYS A 329 7.04 -25.40 -13.64
C LYS A 329 7.96 -24.52 -14.48
N ALA A 330 9.15 -24.24 -13.97
CA ALA A 330 10.16 -23.54 -14.73
C ALA A 330 10.46 -24.31 -16.03
N ARG A 331 10.61 -23.58 -17.13
CA ARG A 331 11.12 -24.19 -18.36
C ARG A 331 12.56 -24.66 -18.16
N ILE A 332 12.89 -25.78 -18.79
CA ILE A 332 14.23 -26.37 -18.78
C ILE A 332 15.15 -25.60 -19.72
#